data_40e91edd47dc5474e74eb3e0b34d3b5f
#
_entry.id   40e91edd47dc5474e74eb3e0b34d3b5f
#
_cell.length_a   1.000
_cell.length_b   1.000
_cell.length_c   1.000
_cell.angle_alpha   90.00
_cell.angle_beta   90.00
_cell.angle_gamma   90.00
#
_symmetry.space_group_name_H-M   'P 1'
#
loop_
_entity.id
_entity.type
_entity.pdbx_description
1 polymer ?
#
loop_
_entity_poly.entity_id
_entity_poly.type
_entity_poly.pdbx_seq_one_letter_code
_entity_poly.pdbx_strand_id
1 'polypeptide(L)'
;MVDELGAAGNGGYEKGVLYSIPLSDLLADPGQPRKTLDPQALEELTASIARHGILEPVLFRQGADGLLYVVAGERRVAAARQAGLAQAPALLVDGNDSEIALVENLLRQDLTAVEEAEALQRLKDDQQYTDEQLSGVIGRARTTLSDILLINRLPAEIRDECRGDRKVSKSALIEIARKKQARAMLTAWTKYKEKQAKAAAGATRKEKAPPTPEELIDWVTKANTKLNAIDPAAW
;
A
#
# COMPACT_ATOMS: atom_id res chain seq x y z
N MET A 1 7.55 16.05 6.57
CA MET A 1 8.67 15.10 6.64
C MET A 1 9.00 14.72 5.21
N VAL A 2 9.73 15.58 4.50
CA VAL A 2 10.12 15.50 3.07
C VAL A 2 11.60 15.90 2.88
N ASP A 3 12.44 15.69 3.90
CA ASP A 3 13.81 16.22 3.92
C ASP A 3 14.92 15.23 3.51
N GLU A 4 14.58 14.08 2.87
CA GLU A 4 15.59 13.13 2.35
C GLU A 4 15.31 12.70 0.91
N LEU A 5 14.86 13.61 0.06
CA LEU A 5 14.82 13.34 -1.38
C LEU A 5 16.22 13.62 -1.93
N GLY A 6 16.91 12.60 -2.43
CA GLY A 6 18.22 12.74 -3.07
C GLY A 6 18.11 13.72 -4.23
N ALA A 7 18.92 14.77 -4.20
CA ALA A 7 19.18 15.55 -5.41
C ALA A 7 20.15 14.73 -6.28
N ALA A 8 19.92 14.69 -7.60
CA ALA A 8 20.90 14.14 -8.53
C ALA A 8 22.21 14.94 -8.37
N GLY A 9 23.10 14.44 -7.54
CA GLY A 9 24.46 14.95 -7.45
C GLY A 9 25.28 14.45 -8.66
N ASN A 10 26.48 14.98 -8.85
CA ASN A 10 27.43 14.63 -9.93
C ASN A 10 27.79 13.12 -10.03
N GLY A 11 27.18 12.24 -9.24
CA GLY A 11 27.44 10.80 -9.18
C GLY A 11 26.42 9.88 -9.89
N GLY A 12 25.39 10.44 -10.50
CA GLY A 12 24.32 9.62 -11.12
C GLY A 12 23.21 9.22 -10.14
N TYR A 13 22.23 8.45 -10.63
CA TYR A 13 21.13 7.91 -9.84
C TYR A 13 21.50 6.54 -9.28
N GLU A 14 21.12 6.27 -8.03
CA GLU A 14 21.34 5.00 -7.37
C GLU A 14 20.00 4.25 -7.18
N LYS A 15 20.04 2.92 -7.30
CA LYS A 15 18.87 2.08 -7.03
C LYS A 15 18.42 2.17 -5.57
N GLY A 16 17.11 2.14 -5.37
CA GLY A 16 16.52 2.14 -4.03
C GLY A 16 16.53 3.50 -3.34
N VAL A 17 17.00 4.55 -4.02
CA VAL A 17 16.94 5.93 -3.53
C VAL A 17 15.75 6.65 -4.18
N LEU A 18 14.95 7.31 -3.34
CA LEU A 18 13.82 8.12 -3.81
C LEU A 18 14.33 9.51 -4.20
N TYR A 19 14.12 9.86 -5.45
CA TYR A 19 14.51 11.15 -6.02
C TYR A 19 13.30 12.03 -6.26
N SER A 20 13.47 13.35 -6.16
CA SER A 20 12.53 14.35 -6.67
C SER A 20 13.00 14.77 -8.06
N ILE A 21 12.36 14.27 -9.11
CA ILE A 21 12.79 14.52 -10.49
C ILE A 21 11.85 15.53 -11.15
N PRO A 22 12.40 16.56 -11.85
CA PRO A 22 11.59 17.46 -12.65
C PRO A 22 10.75 16.67 -13.68
N LEU A 23 9.47 16.99 -13.77
CA LEU A 23 8.59 16.30 -14.73
C LEU A 23 9.01 16.54 -16.19
N SER A 24 9.74 17.64 -16.48
CA SER A 24 10.35 17.90 -17.79
C SER A 24 11.36 16.86 -18.20
N ASP A 25 12.06 16.24 -17.24
CA ASP A 25 13.18 15.33 -17.49
C ASP A 25 12.71 13.87 -17.63
N LEU A 26 11.47 13.59 -17.22
CA LEU A 26 10.85 12.27 -17.33
C LEU A 26 10.22 12.11 -18.73
N LEU A 27 10.76 11.26 -19.54
CA LEU A 27 10.30 10.97 -20.90
C LEU A 27 9.45 9.69 -20.92
N ALA A 28 8.48 9.63 -21.83
CA ALA A 28 7.75 8.38 -22.07
C ALA A 28 8.68 7.35 -22.69
N ASP A 29 8.62 6.09 -22.25
CA ASP A 29 9.41 5.02 -22.85
C ASP A 29 8.82 4.63 -24.21
N PRO A 30 9.61 4.72 -25.31
CA PRO A 30 9.16 4.35 -26.65
C PRO A 30 8.68 2.90 -26.77
N GLY A 31 9.15 2.01 -25.89
CA GLY A 31 8.82 0.58 -25.86
C GLY A 31 7.51 0.23 -25.17
N GLN A 32 6.82 1.18 -24.54
CA GLN A 32 5.59 0.92 -23.79
C GLN A 32 4.38 0.70 -24.72
N PRO A 33 3.63 -0.41 -24.55
CA PRO A 33 2.50 -0.76 -25.43
C PRO A 33 1.21 0.04 -25.15
N ARG A 34 1.04 0.64 -23.95
CA ARG A 34 -0.18 1.36 -23.57
C ARG A 34 -0.16 2.83 -24.01
N LYS A 35 -0.82 3.13 -25.15
CA LYS A 35 -0.90 4.49 -25.70
C LYS A 35 -2.22 5.23 -25.39
N THR A 36 -3.23 4.58 -24.82
CA THR A 36 -4.53 5.18 -24.53
C THR A 36 -4.79 5.32 -23.04
N LEU A 37 -4.86 6.54 -22.58
CA LEU A 37 -5.31 6.90 -21.24
C LEU A 37 -6.82 7.17 -21.31
N ASP A 38 -7.60 6.57 -20.43
CA ASP A 38 -9.00 6.92 -20.24
C ASP A 38 -9.09 8.36 -19.68
N PRO A 39 -9.74 9.30 -20.39
CA PRO A 39 -9.76 10.71 -19.98
C PRO A 39 -10.41 10.92 -18.62
N GLN A 40 -11.51 10.24 -18.33
CA GLN A 40 -12.23 10.39 -17.05
C GLN A 40 -11.37 9.90 -15.87
N ALA A 41 -10.75 8.73 -16.02
CA ALA A 41 -9.85 8.19 -14.99
C ALA A 41 -8.58 9.04 -14.82
N LEU A 42 -8.16 9.79 -15.84
CA LEU A 42 -7.06 10.74 -15.75
C LEU A 42 -7.46 12.01 -15.00
N GLU A 43 -8.68 12.55 -15.21
CA GLU A 43 -9.19 13.70 -14.47
C GLU A 43 -9.34 13.41 -12.98
N GLU A 44 -9.87 12.25 -12.61
CA GLU A 44 -9.98 11.82 -11.20
C GLU A 44 -8.59 11.73 -10.54
N LEU A 45 -7.63 11.15 -11.23
CA LEU A 45 -6.25 11.05 -10.76
C LEU A 45 -5.60 12.43 -10.64
N THR A 46 -5.84 13.33 -11.60
CA THR A 46 -5.34 14.71 -11.57
C THR A 46 -5.88 15.46 -10.35
N ALA A 47 -7.18 15.36 -10.08
CA ALA A 47 -7.80 15.96 -8.90
C ALA A 47 -7.25 15.38 -7.59
N SER A 48 -6.94 14.10 -7.55
CA SER A 48 -6.29 13.45 -6.40
C SER A 48 -4.87 13.97 -6.19
N ILE A 49 -4.07 14.00 -7.26
CA ILE A 49 -2.67 14.46 -7.22
C ILE A 49 -2.58 15.95 -6.87
N ALA A 50 -3.49 16.78 -7.33
CA ALA A 50 -3.55 18.19 -6.97
C ALA A 50 -3.76 18.41 -5.46
N ARG A 51 -4.49 17.50 -4.79
CA ARG A 51 -4.78 17.60 -3.34
C ARG A 51 -3.73 16.95 -2.46
N HIS A 52 -3.19 15.81 -2.87
CA HIS A 52 -2.38 14.95 -2.02
C HIS A 52 -0.95 14.76 -2.51
N GLY A 53 -0.61 15.30 -3.69
CA GLY A 53 0.63 14.99 -4.38
C GLY A 53 0.63 13.57 -4.95
N ILE A 54 1.79 13.15 -5.46
CA ILE A 54 2.00 11.78 -5.93
C ILE A 54 2.35 10.92 -4.72
N LEU A 55 1.44 10.04 -4.32
CA LEU A 55 1.60 9.15 -3.16
C LEU A 55 2.49 7.93 -3.44
N GLU A 56 2.48 7.45 -4.68
CA GLU A 56 3.30 6.33 -5.14
C GLU A 56 4.35 6.83 -6.13
N PRO A 57 5.64 6.52 -5.93
CA PRO A 57 6.69 7.01 -6.81
C PRO A 57 6.54 6.49 -8.24
N VAL A 58 7.04 7.27 -9.19
CA VAL A 58 7.20 6.88 -10.59
C VAL A 58 8.45 6.01 -10.70
N LEU A 59 8.41 4.94 -11.50
CA LEU A 59 9.60 4.15 -11.79
C LEU A 59 10.22 4.66 -13.09
N PHE A 60 11.53 4.91 -13.07
CA PHE A 60 12.27 5.36 -14.24
C PHE A 60 13.55 4.54 -14.43
N ARG A 61 14.03 4.48 -15.67
CA ARG A 61 15.35 3.99 -16.03
C ARG A 61 16.17 5.08 -16.68
N GLN A 62 17.48 5.01 -16.56
CA GLN A 62 18.38 5.86 -17.31
C GLN A 62 18.77 5.15 -18.60
N GLY A 63 18.55 5.80 -19.75
CA GLY A 63 18.96 5.31 -21.03
C GLY A 63 20.47 5.45 -21.23
N ALA A 64 21.01 4.78 -22.25
CA ALA A 64 22.42 4.92 -22.65
C ALA A 64 22.76 6.34 -23.12
N ASP A 65 21.75 7.10 -23.50
CA ASP A 65 21.79 8.52 -23.87
C ASP A 65 21.80 9.46 -22.66
N GLY A 66 21.70 8.91 -21.44
CA GLY A 66 21.61 9.66 -20.19
C GLY A 66 20.22 10.21 -19.87
N LEU A 67 19.23 10.02 -20.74
CA LEU A 67 17.86 10.47 -20.55
C LEU A 67 17.08 9.55 -19.60
N LEU A 68 16.04 10.11 -18.95
CA LEU A 68 15.25 9.38 -17.98
C LEU A 68 13.92 8.95 -18.59
N TYR A 69 13.72 7.65 -18.71
CA TYR A 69 12.53 7.06 -19.30
C TYR A 69 11.62 6.49 -18.22
N VAL A 70 10.34 6.88 -18.25
CA VAL A 70 9.31 6.37 -17.34
C VAL A 70 9.01 4.92 -17.70
N VAL A 71 9.24 4.03 -16.77
CA VAL A 71 9.01 2.60 -16.92
C VAL A 71 7.66 2.19 -16.36
N ALA A 72 7.24 2.80 -15.23
CA ALA A 72 5.90 2.65 -14.69
C ALA A 72 5.44 3.97 -14.04
N GLY A 73 4.14 4.24 -14.14
CA GLY A 73 3.54 5.45 -13.58
C GLY A 73 3.29 6.56 -14.61
N GLU A 74 3.22 6.28 -15.92
CA GLU A 74 2.93 7.27 -16.96
C GLU A 74 1.65 8.08 -16.69
N ARG A 75 0.58 7.42 -16.20
CA ARG A 75 -0.66 8.10 -15.81
C ARG A 75 -0.42 9.12 -14.69
N ARG A 76 0.44 8.80 -13.72
CA ARG A 76 0.82 9.70 -12.62
C ARG A 76 1.61 10.89 -13.12
N VAL A 77 2.54 10.67 -14.05
CA VAL A 77 3.29 11.75 -14.71
C VAL A 77 2.36 12.66 -15.51
N ALA A 78 1.44 12.09 -16.30
CA ALA A 78 0.47 12.86 -17.08
C ALA A 78 -0.46 13.69 -16.16
N ALA A 79 -1.01 13.08 -15.13
CA ALA A 79 -1.87 13.72 -14.16
C ALA A 79 -1.13 14.81 -13.35
N ALA A 80 0.14 14.56 -12.97
CA ALA A 80 0.96 15.54 -12.27
C ALA A 80 1.26 16.78 -13.12
N ARG A 81 1.51 16.59 -14.43
CA ARG A 81 1.66 17.69 -15.37
C ARG A 81 0.39 18.51 -15.49
N GLN A 82 -0.78 17.85 -15.60
CA GLN A 82 -2.09 18.53 -15.64
C GLN A 82 -2.40 19.26 -14.32
N ALA A 83 -1.98 18.70 -13.19
CA ALA A 83 -2.11 19.31 -11.87
C ALA A 83 -1.11 20.46 -11.61
N GLY A 84 -0.19 20.73 -12.55
CA GLY A 84 0.77 21.82 -12.46
C GLY A 84 1.94 21.57 -11.48
N LEU A 85 2.22 20.31 -11.13
CA LEU A 85 3.41 19.99 -10.32
C LEU A 85 4.67 20.18 -11.16
N ALA A 86 5.75 20.63 -10.50
CA ALA A 86 7.06 20.79 -11.13
C ALA A 86 7.87 19.50 -11.13
N GLN A 87 7.70 18.65 -10.10
CA GLN A 87 8.54 17.48 -9.83
C GLN A 87 7.67 16.30 -9.43
N ALA A 88 8.22 15.09 -9.57
CA ALA A 88 7.63 13.84 -9.13
C ALA A 88 8.60 13.03 -8.27
N PRO A 89 8.12 12.36 -7.22
CA PRO A 89 8.91 11.33 -6.54
C PRO A 89 9.13 10.17 -7.51
N ALA A 90 10.38 9.78 -7.70
CA ALA A 90 10.76 8.77 -8.68
C ALA A 90 11.88 7.86 -8.16
N LEU A 91 11.87 6.61 -8.58
CA LEU A 91 12.83 5.57 -8.22
C LEU A 91 13.52 5.03 -9.48
N LEU A 92 14.84 4.90 -9.40
CA LEU A 92 15.61 4.24 -10.44
C LEU A 92 15.41 2.72 -10.38
N VAL A 93 15.06 2.12 -11.54
CA VAL A 93 15.02 0.67 -11.77
C VAL A 93 15.96 0.33 -12.94
N ASP A 94 16.48 -0.89 -12.99
CA ASP A 94 17.40 -1.31 -14.08
C ASP A 94 16.73 -1.38 -15.46
N GLY A 95 15.40 -1.29 -15.49
CA GLY A 95 14.63 -1.47 -16.72
C GLY A 95 14.56 -2.94 -17.17
N ASN A 96 14.91 -3.89 -16.31
CA ASN A 96 14.64 -5.30 -16.51
C ASN A 96 13.12 -5.52 -16.38
N ASP A 97 12.50 -6.06 -17.44
CA ASP A 97 11.05 -6.30 -17.50
C ASP A 97 10.54 -7.09 -16.28
N SER A 98 11.36 -7.99 -15.73
CA SER A 98 11.01 -8.78 -14.56
C SER A 98 10.96 -7.95 -13.27
N GLU A 99 11.90 -7.03 -13.05
CA GLU A 99 11.91 -6.13 -11.90
C GLU A 99 10.72 -5.18 -11.92
N ILE A 100 10.48 -4.59 -13.09
CA ILE A 100 9.37 -3.66 -13.30
C ILE A 100 8.04 -4.34 -13.01
N ALA A 101 7.83 -5.54 -13.58
CA ALA A 101 6.62 -6.32 -13.36
C ALA A 101 6.44 -6.72 -11.90
N LEU A 102 7.51 -7.05 -11.18
CA LEU A 102 7.48 -7.37 -9.76
C LEU A 102 7.12 -6.16 -8.92
N VAL A 103 7.74 -5.00 -9.15
CA VAL A 103 7.45 -3.77 -8.41
C VAL A 103 6.04 -3.28 -8.72
N GLU A 104 5.63 -3.25 -10.00
CA GLU A 104 4.26 -2.88 -10.39
C GLU A 104 3.23 -3.80 -9.72
N ASN A 105 3.45 -5.11 -9.74
CA ASN A 105 2.56 -6.08 -9.10
C ASN A 105 2.50 -5.89 -7.58
N LEU A 106 3.62 -5.54 -6.96
CA LEU A 106 3.73 -5.32 -5.51
C LEU A 106 3.06 -4.02 -5.06
N LEU A 107 3.00 -3.01 -5.93
CA LEU A 107 2.30 -1.75 -5.67
C LEU A 107 0.77 -1.86 -5.86
N ARG A 108 0.26 -3.01 -6.32
CA ARG A 108 -1.19 -3.22 -6.41
C ARG A 108 -1.82 -3.27 -5.03
N GLN A 109 -2.95 -2.59 -4.88
CA GLN A 109 -3.70 -2.51 -3.61
C GLN A 109 -4.48 -3.78 -3.26
N ASP A 110 -4.47 -4.79 -4.14
CA ASP A 110 -5.32 -5.97 -4.05
C ASP A 110 -4.60 -7.26 -3.60
N LEU A 111 -3.33 -7.19 -3.25
CA LEU A 111 -2.57 -8.33 -2.73
C LEU A 111 -3.03 -8.74 -1.33
N THR A 112 -3.09 -10.04 -1.08
CA THR A 112 -3.19 -10.57 0.28
C THR A 112 -1.86 -10.39 1.03
N ALA A 113 -1.89 -10.51 2.35
CA ALA A 113 -0.66 -10.35 3.15
C ALA A 113 0.41 -11.41 2.81
N VAL A 114 0.00 -12.61 2.39
CA VAL A 114 0.92 -13.68 1.97
C VAL A 114 1.52 -13.35 0.60
N GLU A 115 0.68 -12.96 -0.38
CA GLU A 115 1.15 -12.58 -1.71
C GLU A 115 2.11 -11.40 -1.67
N GLU A 116 1.82 -10.40 -0.84
CA GLU A 116 2.70 -9.26 -0.64
C GLU A 116 4.05 -9.67 -0.04
N ALA A 117 4.06 -10.55 0.97
CA ALA A 117 5.28 -11.03 1.58
C ALA A 117 6.13 -11.88 0.62
N GLU A 118 5.51 -12.73 -0.18
CA GLU A 118 6.18 -13.55 -1.20
C GLU A 118 6.75 -12.68 -2.32
N ALA A 119 6.00 -11.66 -2.79
CA ALA A 119 6.47 -10.74 -3.81
C ALA A 119 7.65 -9.89 -3.33
N LEU A 120 7.59 -9.38 -2.07
CA LEU A 120 8.70 -8.66 -1.44
C LEU A 120 9.96 -9.53 -1.32
N GLN A 121 9.82 -10.80 -0.94
CA GLN A 121 10.95 -11.71 -0.84
C GLN A 121 11.58 -11.97 -2.20
N ARG A 122 10.77 -12.23 -3.24
CA ARG A 122 11.26 -12.40 -4.61
C ARG A 122 12.01 -11.18 -5.10
N LEU A 123 11.43 -9.98 -4.95
CA LEU A 123 12.09 -8.74 -5.36
C LEU A 123 13.43 -8.57 -4.65
N LYS A 124 13.48 -8.85 -3.33
CA LYS A 124 14.71 -8.79 -2.54
C LYS A 124 15.77 -9.77 -3.04
N ASP A 125 15.38 -11.02 -3.32
CA ASP A 125 16.30 -12.08 -3.71
C ASP A 125 16.77 -11.91 -5.17
N ASP A 126 15.86 -11.59 -6.08
CA ASP A 126 16.17 -11.44 -7.51
C ASP A 126 17.08 -10.24 -7.78
N GLN A 127 16.84 -9.13 -7.06
CA GLN A 127 17.61 -7.89 -7.22
C GLN A 127 18.74 -7.73 -6.21
N GLN A 128 18.91 -8.70 -5.28
CA GLN A 128 19.92 -8.66 -4.22
C GLN A 128 19.84 -7.39 -3.36
N TYR A 129 18.61 -6.87 -3.15
CA TYR A 129 18.40 -5.67 -2.38
C TYR A 129 18.68 -5.86 -0.89
N THR A 130 19.37 -4.89 -0.28
CA THR A 130 19.40 -4.73 1.17
C THR A 130 18.03 -4.29 1.68
N ASP A 131 17.78 -4.43 2.99
CA ASP A 131 16.51 -3.96 3.59
C ASP A 131 16.31 -2.45 3.42
N GLU A 132 17.39 -1.68 3.37
CA GLU A 132 17.36 -0.24 3.13
C GLU A 132 16.97 0.11 1.69
N GLN A 133 17.59 -0.55 0.73
CA GLN A 133 17.26 -0.39 -0.69
C GLN A 133 15.82 -0.81 -0.96
N LEU A 134 15.38 -1.96 -0.42
CA LEU A 134 14.01 -2.42 -0.54
C LEU A 134 13.02 -1.40 0.06
N SER A 135 13.38 -0.80 1.21
CA SER A 135 12.60 0.27 1.87
C SER A 135 12.45 1.49 0.96
N GLY A 136 13.54 1.91 0.30
CA GLY A 136 13.53 2.98 -0.68
C GLY A 136 12.64 2.67 -1.88
N VAL A 137 12.83 1.48 -2.51
CA VAL A 137 12.07 1.06 -3.70
C VAL A 137 10.56 0.98 -3.43
N ILE A 138 10.17 0.46 -2.27
CA ILE A 138 8.75 0.27 -1.93
C ILE A 138 8.12 1.54 -1.30
N GLY A 139 8.94 2.48 -0.83
CA GLY A 139 8.46 3.69 -0.16
C GLY A 139 7.85 3.42 1.22
N ARG A 140 8.24 2.32 1.89
CA ARG A 140 7.75 1.93 3.21
C ARG A 140 8.88 1.80 4.21
N ALA A 141 8.60 2.11 5.49
CA ALA A 141 9.58 2.00 6.54
C ALA A 141 10.17 0.57 6.63
N ARG A 142 11.49 0.46 6.83
CA ARG A 142 12.24 -0.79 6.96
C ARG A 142 11.62 -1.74 8.00
N THR A 143 11.17 -1.22 9.13
CA THR A 143 10.50 -2.01 10.17
C THR A 143 9.22 -2.66 9.66
N THR A 144 8.43 -1.94 8.87
CA THR A 144 7.20 -2.45 8.25
C THR A 144 7.51 -3.56 7.26
N LEU A 145 8.54 -3.40 6.41
CA LEU A 145 8.95 -4.43 5.45
C LEU A 145 9.48 -5.68 6.16
N SER A 146 10.31 -5.52 7.19
CA SER A 146 10.79 -6.63 8.01
C SER A 146 9.63 -7.42 8.64
N ASP A 147 8.61 -6.73 9.15
CA ASP A 147 7.43 -7.37 9.71
C ASP A 147 6.62 -8.14 8.65
N ILE A 148 6.46 -7.59 7.43
CA ILE A 148 5.77 -8.28 6.34
C ILE A 148 6.57 -9.51 5.89
N LEU A 149 7.88 -9.40 5.74
CA LEU A 149 8.75 -10.50 5.35
C LEU A 149 8.73 -11.66 6.36
N LEU A 150 8.43 -11.40 7.65
CA LEU A 150 8.23 -12.46 8.64
C LEU A 150 7.11 -13.44 8.25
N ILE A 151 6.11 -13.00 7.49
CA ILE A 151 5.00 -13.85 7.05
C ILE A 151 5.51 -15.05 6.24
N ASN A 152 6.61 -14.91 5.50
CA ASN A 152 7.25 -16.01 4.75
C ASN A 152 7.78 -17.15 5.66
N ARG A 153 7.94 -16.91 6.96
CA ARG A 153 8.32 -17.93 7.94
C ARG A 153 7.17 -18.84 8.38
N LEU A 154 5.93 -18.46 8.04
CA LEU A 154 4.77 -19.29 8.37
C LEU A 154 4.87 -20.64 7.67
N PRO A 155 4.44 -21.73 8.33
CA PRO A 155 4.28 -23.03 7.68
C PRO A 155 3.45 -22.97 6.40
N ALA A 156 3.75 -23.83 5.43
CA ALA A 156 3.09 -23.85 4.13
C ALA A 156 1.57 -23.98 4.28
N GLU A 157 1.10 -24.78 5.22
CA GLU A 157 -0.32 -25.00 5.50
C GLU A 157 -1.04 -23.67 5.82
N ILE A 158 -0.41 -22.79 6.60
CA ILE A 158 -0.99 -21.49 6.94
C ILE A 158 -0.96 -20.57 5.73
N ARG A 159 0.17 -20.53 4.99
CA ARG A 159 0.32 -19.66 3.83
C ARG A 159 -0.68 -20.04 2.72
N ASP A 160 -0.85 -21.33 2.47
CA ASP A 160 -1.77 -21.83 1.44
C ASP A 160 -3.25 -21.56 1.78
N GLU A 161 -3.63 -21.67 3.07
CA GLU A 161 -4.97 -21.28 3.53
C GLU A 161 -5.21 -19.76 3.38
N CYS A 162 -4.17 -18.93 3.56
CA CYS A 162 -4.29 -17.46 3.50
C CYS A 162 -4.07 -16.88 2.11
N ARG A 163 -3.58 -17.68 1.15
CA ARG A 163 -3.38 -17.24 -0.23
C ARG A 163 -4.74 -16.99 -0.88
N GLY A 164 -4.98 -15.75 -1.30
CA GLY A 164 -6.27 -15.32 -1.83
C GLY A 164 -7.34 -14.97 -0.79
N ASP A 165 -7.10 -15.17 0.51
CA ASP A 165 -8.05 -14.77 1.55
C ASP A 165 -7.72 -13.39 2.13
N ARG A 166 -8.47 -12.37 1.69
CA ARG A 166 -8.34 -10.98 2.14
C ARG A 166 -8.90 -10.71 3.54
N LYS A 167 -9.65 -11.65 4.11
CA LYS A 167 -10.27 -11.47 5.43
C LYS A 167 -9.27 -11.67 6.55
N VAL A 168 -8.16 -12.34 6.29
CA VAL A 168 -7.12 -12.57 7.29
C VAL A 168 -6.31 -11.30 7.50
N SER A 169 -6.29 -10.81 8.73
CA SER A 169 -5.55 -9.59 9.09
C SER A 169 -4.04 -9.79 8.97
N LYS A 170 -3.37 -8.89 8.26
CA LYS A 170 -1.91 -8.84 8.15
C LYS A 170 -1.22 -8.84 9.51
N SER A 171 -1.70 -8.03 10.46
CA SER A 171 -1.17 -7.96 11.82
C SER A 171 -1.26 -9.28 12.57
N ALA A 172 -2.34 -10.04 12.36
CA ALA A 172 -2.48 -11.37 12.98
C ALA A 172 -1.46 -12.36 12.42
N LEU A 173 -1.22 -12.36 11.10
CA LEU A 173 -0.21 -13.23 10.48
C LEU A 173 1.20 -12.87 10.97
N ILE A 174 1.53 -11.58 11.09
CA ILE A 174 2.82 -11.11 11.63
C ILE A 174 2.99 -11.58 13.07
N GLU A 175 1.96 -11.45 13.92
CA GLU A 175 2.02 -11.92 15.32
C GLU A 175 2.24 -13.42 15.41
N ILE A 176 1.59 -14.21 14.57
CA ILE A 176 1.79 -15.67 14.49
C ILE A 176 3.20 -15.98 14.01
N ALA A 177 3.71 -15.28 12.98
CA ALA A 177 5.03 -15.49 12.41
C ALA A 177 6.19 -15.13 13.37
N ARG A 178 5.95 -14.26 14.36
CA ARG A 178 6.92 -13.94 15.42
C ARG A 178 7.20 -15.12 16.36
N LYS A 179 6.38 -16.16 16.35
CA LYS A 179 6.65 -17.36 17.15
C LYS A 179 7.84 -18.14 16.57
N LYS A 180 8.68 -18.69 17.46
CA LYS A 180 9.95 -19.32 17.04
C LYS A 180 9.78 -20.70 16.39
N GLN A 181 8.71 -21.43 16.74
CA GLN A 181 8.51 -22.83 16.35
C GLN A 181 7.27 -22.99 15.47
N ALA A 182 7.37 -23.78 14.41
CA ALA A 182 6.26 -24.07 13.49
C ALA A 182 5.01 -24.62 14.24
N ARG A 183 5.20 -25.51 15.20
CA ARG A 183 4.11 -26.05 16.03
C ARG A 183 3.37 -24.96 16.81
N ALA A 184 4.10 -23.97 17.34
CA ALA A 184 3.50 -22.84 18.06
C ALA A 184 2.74 -21.90 17.08
N MET A 185 3.23 -21.76 15.86
CA MET A 185 2.53 -21.00 14.78
C MET A 185 1.22 -21.70 14.42
N LEU A 186 1.22 -23.01 14.18
CA LEU A 186 0.02 -23.80 13.87
C LEU A 186 -1.02 -23.74 15.00
N THR A 187 -0.58 -23.88 16.25
CA THR A 187 -1.48 -23.76 17.41
C THR A 187 -2.10 -22.35 17.50
N ALA A 188 -1.29 -21.30 17.27
CA ALA A 188 -1.78 -19.93 17.29
C ALA A 188 -2.77 -19.66 16.13
N TRP A 189 -2.51 -20.22 14.96
CA TRP A 189 -3.40 -20.17 13.80
C TRP A 189 -4.75 -20.81 14.07
N THR A 190 -4.76 -22.03 14.65
CA THR A 190 -6.01 -22.70 15.04
C THR A 190 -6.83 -21.85 16.01
N LYS A 191 -6.19 -21.29 17.06
CA LYS A 191 -6.86 -20.38 18.00
C LYS A 191 -7.39 -19.09 17.34
N TYR A 192 -6.66 -18.55 16.37
CA TYR A 192 -7.13 -17.39 15.60
C TYR A 192 -8.40 -17.73 14.80
N LYS A 193 -8.42 -18.86 14.08
CA LYS A 193 -9.61 -19.34 13.35
C LYS A 193 -10.82 -19.57 14.27
N GLU A 194 -10.62 -20.20 15.42
CA GLU A 194 -11.69 -20.40 16.43
C GLU A 194 -12.26 -19.08 16.93
N LYS A 195 -11.39 -18.10 17.20
CA LYS A 195 -11.81 -16.74 17.62
C LYS A 195 -12.63 -16.04 16.55
N GLN A 196 -12.21 -16.12 15.29
CA GLN A 196 -12.95 -15.56 14.16
C GLN A 196 -14.30 -16.23 13.97
N ALA A 197 -14.37 -17.56 14.05
CA ALA A 197 -15.61 -18.31 13.95
C ALA A 197 -16.60 -17.93 15.08
N LYS A 198 -16.12 -17.79 16.33
CA LYS A 198 -16.94 -17.32 17.45
C LYS A 198 -17.42 -15.88 17.26
N ALA A 199 -16.59 -15.00 16.75
CA ALA A 199 -16.95 -13.61 16.44
C ALA A 199 -18.02 -13.54 15.35
N ALA A 200 -17.90 -14.32 14.29
CA ALA A 200 -18.89 -14.43 13.23
C ALA A 200 -20.22 -14.99 13.74
N ALA A 201 -20.19 -16.05 14.55
CA ALA A 201 -21.39 -16.63 15.16
C ALA A 201 -22.06 -15.69 16.18
N GLY A 202 -21.26 -14.85 16.88
CA GLY A 202 -21.77 -13.82 17.80
C GLY A 202 -22.37 -12.62 17.08
N ALA A 203 -21.88 -12.27 15.88
CA ALA A 203 -22.43 -11.18 15.08
C ALA A 203 -23.81 -11.52 14.51
N THR A 204 -24.03 -12.77 14.08
CA THR A 204 -25.36 -13.25 13.65
C THR A 204 -26.38 -13.31 14.78
N ARG A 205 -25.93 -13.34 16.05
CA ARG A 205 -26.81 -13.38 17.22
C ARG A 205 -27.17 -11.99 17.75
N LYS A 206 -26.57 -10.92 17.22
CA LYS A 206 -26.76 -9.52 17.63
C LYS A 206 -27.51 -8.65 16.61
N GLU A 207 -28.23 -9.25 15.67
CA GLU A 207 -29.31 -8.49 15.02
C GLU A 207 -30.40 -8.31 16.07
N LYS A 208 -30.26 -7.22 16.83
CA LYS A 208 -31.36 -6.74 17.68
C LYS A 208 -32.56 -6.52 16.76
N ALA A 209 -33.68 -7.09 17.14
CA ALA A 209 -34.96 -6.71 16.57
C ALA A 209 -35.03 -5.17 16.47
N PRO A 210 -35.60 -4.62 15.41
CA PRO A 210 -35.74 -3.18 15.30
C PRO A 210 -36.43 -2.66 16.56
N PRO A 211 -35.95 -1.53 17.12
CA PRO A 211 -36.47 -1.00 18.36
C PRO A 211 -37.99 -0.79 18.24
N THR A 212 -38.72 -1.14 19.27
CA THR A 212 -40.16 -0.90 19.28
C THR A 212 -40.45 0.60 19.22
N PRO A 213 -41.63 1.00 18.73
CA PRO A 213 -42.03 2.43 18.73
C PRO A 213 -41.87 3.10 20.08
N GLU A 214 -42.11 2.38 21.17
CA GLU A 214 -41.95 2.88 22.56
C GLU A 214 -40.48 3.11 22.93
N GLU A 215 -39.57 2.21 22.54
CA GLU A 215 -38.13 2.37 22.74
C GLU A 215 -37.55 3.53 21.92
N LEU A 216 -38.08 3.76 20.71
CA LEU A 216 -37.74 4.92 19.88
C LEU A 216 -38.18 6.23 20.52
N ILE A 217 -39.42 6.29 21.07
CA ILE A 217 -39.96 7.48 21.76
C ILE A 217 -39.13 7.79 22.99
N ASP A 218 -38.80 6.79 23.81
CA ASP A 218 -37.96 6.95 25.00
C ASP A 218 -36.54 7.45 24.62
N TRP A 219 -35.95 6.89 23.59
CA TRP A 219 -34.65 7.34 23.09
C TRP A 219 -34.66 8.79 22.58
N VAL A 220 -35.67 9.17 21.78
CA VAL A 220 -35.85 10.56 21.29
C VAL A 220 -36.06 11.53 22.44
N THR A 221 -36.87 11.16 23.43
CA THR A 221 -37.16 11.99 24.63
C THR A 221 -35.88 12.22 25.44
N LYS A 222 -35.07 11.18 25.67
CA LYS A 222 -33.77 11.27 26.36
C LYS A 222 -32.74 12.09 25.57
N ALA A 223 -32.72 11.95 24.25
CA ALA A 223 -31.84 12.73 23.37
C ALA A 223 -32.21 14.22 23.42
N ASN A 224 -33.50 14.55 23.33
CA ASN A 224 -34.00 15.93 23.41
C ASN A 224 -33.71 16.57 24.77
N THR A 225 -33.86 15.84 25.86
CA THR A 225 -33.55 16.32 27.23
C THR A 225 -32.05 16.64 27.34
N LYS A 226 -31.17 15.83 26.77
CA LYS A 226 -29.74 16.09 26.76
C LYS A 226 -29.34 17.29 25.84
N LEU A 227 -30.01 17.44 24.72
CA LEU A 227 -29.80 18.58 23.79
C LEU A 227 -30.22 19.89 24.43
N ASN A 228 -31.38 19.92 25.16
CA ASN A 228 -31.87 21.11 25.86
C ASN A 228 -31.08 21.44 27.13
N ALA A 229 -30.26 20.53 27.63
CA ALA A 229 -29.36 20.75 28.77
C ALA A 229 -27.97 21.30 28.35
N ILE A 230 -27.69 21.44 27.05
CA ILE A 230 -26.45 22.04 26.55
C ILE A 230 -26.63 23.56 26.56
N ASP A 231 -25.85 24.24 27.41
CA ASP A 231 -25.82 25.71 27.47
C ASP A 231 -25.24 26.24 26.12
N PRO A 232 -26.03 27.05 25.37
CA PRO A 232 -25.57 27.63 24.12
C PRO A 232 -24.43 28.64 24.29
N ALA A 233 -24.11 29.06 25.54
CA ALA A 233 -23.00 29.98 25.82
C ALA A 233 -21.64 29.27 26.04
N ALA A 234 -21.59 27.93 25.92
CA ALA A 234 -20.35 27.16 26.13
C ALA A 234 -19.55 26.90 24.85
N TRP A 235 -19.85 27.60 23.75
CA TRP A 235 -19.12 27.51 22.46
C TRP A 235 -18.46 28.83 22.09
#